data_56887f3942c2d0fd5bbee47933fe2afe
#
_entry.id   56887f3942c2d0fd5bbee47933fe2afe
#
_cell.length_a   1.000
_cell.length_b   1.000
_cell.length_c   1.000
_cell.angle_alpha   90.00
_cell.angle_beta   90.00
_cell.angle_gamma   90.00
#
_symmetry.space_group_name_H-M   'P 1'
#
loop_
_entity.id
_entity.type
_entity.pdbx_description
1 polymer ?
#
loop_
_entity_poly.entity_id
_entity_poly.type
_entity_poly.pdbx_seq_one_letter_code
_entity_poly.pdbx_strand_id
1 'polypeptide(L)'
;MYPGDVEEYVSVVGTNAFMDFVESIQAEGVVLERKAMGEGTGPKTPLVVEVDKENEKKDIAALDIEIPVLSPRVYREYKSLGNLDIAAMGHERLTCRKFSEEEQREIVFKDITNGEITHTTILDTAGVADYRSVIGYFAQTIMKDLRLVSGYDVLYGKVKAFVQKELFDRPAELEDPNTLRNLSELAATKALIETFKKAINALTVRDKGDAEIRDTIKLRQTRPFVAKDQGYLVPKKSVFNRIIGDSQLELRFAAFLEDCSGVVSFAKNYLAVHFKLDYVDAGGDISNYYPDFMVKLSDKRIVIVETKGQGDLDVPLKMARLRQWCEDINRVQKDVEYDFVYVDEESFEKYKPTSF
;
A
#
# COMPACT_ATOMS: atom_id res chain seq x y z
N MET A 1 -6.24 -21.28 -28.09
CA MET A 1 -7.20 -21.48 -26.98
C MET A 1 -6.89 -20.41 -25.96
N TYR A 2 -7.63 -19.31 -25.93
CA TYR A 2 -7.47 -18.23 -24.98
C TYR A 2 -8.14 -18.65 -23.66
N PRO A 3 -7.57 -18.35 -22.48
CA PRO A 3 -8.26 -18.60 -21.22
C PRO A 3 -9.47 -17.68 -21.13
N GLY A 4 -10.60 -18.26 -20.71
CA GLY A 4 -11.89 -17.61 -20.69
C GLY A 4 -11.96 -16.38 -19.77
N ASP A 5 -12.86 -15.50 -20.11
CA ASP A 5 -13.24 -14.32 -19.36
C ASP A 5 -13.53 -14.66 -17.90
N VAL A 6 -12.80 -14.00 -17.00
CA VAL A 6 -13.11 -14.03 -15.56
C VAL A 6 -14.28 -13.07 -15.37
N GLU A 7 -15.49 -13.61 -15.24
CA GLU A 7 -16.65 -12.80 -14.84
C GLU A 7 -16.44 -12.32 -13.39
N GLU A 8 -16.28 -11.02 -13.21
CA GLU A 8 -16.26 -10.41 -11.88
C GLU A 8 -17.68 -10.31 -11.33
N TYR A 9 -17.96 -10.97 -10.21
CA TYR A 9 -19.23 -10.90 -9.52
C TYR A 9 -19.15 -9.97 -8.31
N VAL A 10 -20.02 -8.98 -8.26
CA VAL A 10 -20.25 -8.16 -7.07
C VAL A 10 -21.49 -8.69 -6.35
N SER A 11 -21.30 -9.22 -5.13
CA SER A 11 -22.42 -9.63 -4.30
C SER A 11 -22.93 -8.45 -3.49
N VAL A 12 -24.19 -8.08 -3.71
CA VAL A 12 -24.84 -6.98 -3.03
C VAL A 12 -25.90 -7.51 -2.07
N VAL A 13 -25.79 -7.16 -0.77
CA VAL A 13 -26.78 -7.48 0.26
C VAL A 13 -27.23 -6.16 0.89
N GLY A 14 -28.52 -5.87 0.84
CA GLY A 14 -29.05 -4.60 1.34
C GLY A 14 -30.49 -4.68 1.82
N THR A 15 -30.98 -3.58 2.39
CA THR A 15 -32.38 -3.38 2.75
C THR A 15 -33.26 -3.32 1.49
N ASN A 16 -34.59 -3.50 1.63
CA ASN A 16 -35.54 -3.40 0.50
C ASN A 16 -35.36 -2.09 -0.28
N ALA A 17 -35.15 -0.95 0.38
CA ALA A 17 -34.90 0.34 -0.27
C ALA A 17 -33.60 0.34 -1.12
N PHE A 18 -32.59 -0.41 -0.72
CA PHE A 18 -31.37 -0.59 -1.49
C PHE A 18 -31.60 -1.52 -2.69
N MET A 19 -32.42 -2.57 -2.53
CA MET A 19 -32.79 -3.46 -3.64
C MET A 19 -33.65 -2.72 -4.67
N ASP A 20 -34.55 -1.84 -4.25
CA ASP A 20 -35.33 -0.97 -5.14
C ASP A 20 -34.42 0.01 -5.93
N PHE A 21 -33.37 0.51 -5.28
CA PHE A 21 -32.34 1.33 -5.95
C PHE A 21 -31.56 0.54 -7.00
N VAL A 22 -31.15 -0.70 -6.69
CA VAL A 22 -30.48 -1.59 -7.64
C VAL A 22 -31.40 -1.94 -8.83
N GLU A 23 -32.71 -2.11 -8.58
CA GLU A 23 -33.69 -2.29 -9.66
C GLU A 23 -33.84 -1.06 -10.56
N SER A 24 -33.72 0.13 -10.00
CA SER A 24 -33.74 1.38 -10.81
C SER A 24 -32.54 1.48 -11.75
N ILE A 25 -31.37 1.00 -11.36
CA ILE A 25 -30.17 0.94 -12.21
C ILE A 25 -30.37 -0.04 -13.38
N GLN A 26 -31.08 -1.15 -13.18
CA GLN A 26 -31.42 -2.07 -14.27
C GLN A 26 -32.31 -1.41 -15.34
N ALA A 27 -33.18 -0.50 -14.93
CA ALA A 27 -34.03 0.27 -15.86
C ALA A 27 -33.23 1.23 -16.75
N GLU A 28 -31.98 1.56 -16.36
CA GLU A 28 -31.04 2.38 -17.15
C GLU A 28 -30.16 1.56 -18.11
N GLY A 29 -30.43 0.25 -18.26
CA GLY A 29 -29.78 -0.59 -19.28
C GLY A 29 -28.58 -1.41 -18.76
N VAL A 30 -28.32 -1.42 -17.47
CA VAL A 30 -27.31 -2.31 -16.85
C VAL A 30 -27.93 -3.69 -16.66
N VAL A 31 -27.40 -4.71 -17.33
CA VAL A 31 -27.86 -6.11 -17.18
C VAL A 31 -27.29 -6.68 -15.88
N LEU A 32 -28.15 -6.84 -14.86
CA LEU A 32 -27.81 -7.52 -13.61
C LEU A 32 -28.46 -8.90 -13.61
N GLU A 33 -27.67 -9.96 -13.53
CA GLU A 33 -28.19 -11.31 -13.35
C GLU A 33 -28.53 -11.55 -11.86
N ARG A 34 -29.79 -11.86 -11.60
CA ARG A 34 -30.24 -12.31 -10.27
C ARG A 34 -29.96 -13.80 -10.13
N LYS A 35 -29.03 -14.19 -9.27
CA LYS A 35 -28.91 -15.57 -8.77
C LYS A 35 -29.50 -15.66 -7.38
N ALA A 36 -30.49 -16.54 -7.19
CA ALA A 36 -31.05 -16.81 -5.87
C ALA A 36 -29.92 -17.32 -4.95
N MET A 37 -29.72 -16.64 -3.81
CA MET A 37 -28.85 -17.18 -2.76
C MET A 37 -29.48 -18.47 -2.24
N GLY A 38 -28.90 -19.61 -2.58
CA GLY A 38 -29.38 -20.88 -2.02
C GLY A 38 -29.25 -22.13 -2.87
N GLU A 39 -28.86 -22.04 -4.13
CA GLU A 39 -28.61 -23.27 -4.91
C GLU A 39 -27.10 -23.49 -5.04
N GLY A 40 -26.50 -24.28 -4.12
CA GLY A 40 -25.19 -24.88 -4.28
C GLY A 40 -24.15 -24.63 -3.19
N THR A 41 -24.29 -23.66 -2.32
CA THR A 41 -23.43 -23.52 -1.13
C THR A 41 -24.27 -23.03 0.03
N GLY A 42 -24.40 -23.84 1.09
CA GLY A 42 -24.96 -23.37 2.35
C GLY A 42 -24.25 -22.09 2.83
N PRO A 43 -24.86 -21.26 3.70
CA PRO A 43 -24.24 -20.03 4.16
C PRO A 43 -22.85 -20.37 4.70
N LYS A 44 -21.81 -19.92 3.99
CA LYS A 44 -20.44 -20.04 4.50
C LYS A 44 -20.39 -19.23 5.77
N THR A 45 -20.23 -19.92 6.91
CA THR A 45 -20.05 -19.24 8.20
C THR A 45 -18.81 -18.35 8.08
N PRO A 46 -18.93 -17.04 8.30
CA PRO A 46 -17.80 -16.16 8.16
C PRO A 46 -16.67 -16.62 9.09
N LEU A 47 -15.44 -16.65 8.56
CA LEU A 47 -14.28 -17.01 9.34
C LEU A 47 -13.92 -15.85 10.28
N VAL A 48 -14.22 -16.02 11.58
CA VAL A 48 -13.94 -15.01 12.60
C VAL A 48 -12.61 -15.34 13.30
N VAL A 49 -11.71 -14.35 13.34
CA VAL A 49 -10.51 -14.40 14.16
C VAL A 49 -10.74 -13.53 15.40
N GLU A 50 -10.48 -14.12 16.56
CA GLU A 50 -10.65 -13.47 17.83
C GLU A 50 -9.68 -14.02 18.87
N VAL A 51 -9.55 -13.32 19.98
CA VAL A 51 -8.82 -13.80 21.15
C VAL A 51 -9.59 -14.96 21.79
N ASP A 52 -8.96 -16.11 21.92
CA ASP A 52 -9.55 -17.42 22.29
C ASP A 52 -9.79 -17.53 23.82
N LYS A 53 -10.56 -16.57 24.35
CA LYS A 53 -10.77 -16.42 25.82
C LYS A 53 -11.57 -17.55 26.44
N GLU A 54 -12.38 -18.23 25.66
CA GLU A 54 -13.25 -19.33 26.14
C GLU A 54 -12.54 -20.68 26.15
N ASN A 55 -11.32 -20.74 25.62
CA ASN A 55 -10.53 -21.96 25.57
C ASN A 55 -9.75 -22.16 26.89
N GLU A 56 -10.31 -22.94 27.79
CA GLU A 56 -9.71 -23.25 29.11
C GLU A 56 -8.29 -23.87 29.04
N LYS A 57 -7.87 -24.36 27.86
CA LYS A 57 -6.54 -24.93 27.64
C LYS A 57 -5.47 -23.88 27.33
N LYS A 58 -5.88 -22.61 27.18
CA LYS A 58 -4.98 -21.51 26.85
C LYS A 58 -4.87 -20.53 28.02
N ASP A 59 -3.69 -20.31 28.50
CA ASP A 59 -3.42 -19.17 29.39
C ASP A 59 -3.17 -17.92 28.53
N ILE A 60 -4.25 -17.16 28.27
CA ILE A 60 -4.22 -15.96 27.42
C ILE A 60 -3.23 -14.91 27.98
N ALA A 61 -3.04 -14.82 29.28
CA ALA A 61 -2.13 -13.86 29.88
C ALA A 61 -0.66 -14.27 29.62
N ALA A 62 -0.34 -15.56 29.74
CA ALA A 62 1.00 -16.08 29.47
C ALA A 62 1.33 -16.04 27.95
N LEU A 63 0.34 -16.25 27.10
CA LEU A 63 0.46 -16.21 25.63
C LEU A 63 0.47 -14.78 25.06
N ASP A 64 0.12 -13.76 25.85
CA ASP A 64 0.06 -12.39 25.36
C ASP A 64 1.44 -11.89 24.92
N ILE A 65 1.44 -11.13 23.82
CA ILE A 65 2.61 -10.43 23.30
C ILE A 65 2.30 -8.94 23.36
N GLU A 66 3.16 -8.18 24.03
CA GLU A 66 3.05 -6.73 24.12
C GLU A 66 4.06 -6.09 23.17
N ILE A 67 3.59 -5.21 22.28
CA ILE A 67 4.42 -4.53 21.29
C ILE A 67 4.38 -3.02 21.55
N PRO A 68 5.51 -2.38 21.89
CA PRO A 68 5.58 -0.94 22.05
C PRO A 68 5.31 -0.22 20.73
N VAL A 69 4.51 0.82 20.79
CA VAL A 69 4.23 1.71 19.66
C VAL A 69 5.10 2.95 19.80
N LEU A 70 6.02 3.14 18.86
CA LEU A 70 6.86 4.33 18.81
C LEU A 70 6.12 5.51 18.17
N SER A 71 6.56 6.73 18.50
CA SER A 71 6.18 7.90 17.73
C SER A 71 6.61 7.74 16.27
N PRO A 72 5.85 8.24 15.30
CA PRO A 72 6.24 8.21 13.90
C PRO A 72 7.65 8.80 13.72
N ARG A 73 8.53 8.01 13.11
CA ARG A 73 9.91 8.42 12.86
C ARG A 73 10.00 9.24 11.58
N VAL A 74 9.30 8.81 10.55
CA VAL A 74 9.26 9.49 9.26
C VAL A 74 8.04 10.41 9.22
N TYR A 75 8.26 11.66 8.87
CA TYR A 75 7.20 12.66 8.78
C TYR A 75 7.45 13.61 7.62
N ARG A 76 6.40 14.32 7.19
CA ARG A 76 6.49 15.36 6.19
C ARG A 76 6.58 16.73 6.89
N GLU A 77 7.71 17.40 6.69
CA GLU A 77 7.89 18.78 7.11
C GLU A 77 7.37 19.71 6.02
N TYR A 78 6.53 20.69 6.38
CA TYR A 78 6.10 21.69 5.41
C TYR A 78 7.31 22.52 4.93
N LYS A 79 7.53 22.51 3.64
CA LYS A 79 8.50 23.38 2.95
C LYS A 79 7.79 24.07 1.79
N SER A 80 8.20 25.29 1.50
CA SER A 80 7.67 26.00 0.34
C SER A 80 8.03 25.27 -0.95
N LEU A 81 7.01 24.92 -1.75
CA LEU A 81 7.21 24.32 -3.08
C LEU A 81 7.93 25.29 -4.04
N GLY A 82 8.01 26.57 -3.70
CA GLY A 82 8.86 27.55 -4.39
C GLY A 82 10.34 27.18 -4.44
N ASN A 83 10.80 26.42 -3.43
CA ASN A 83 12.19 25.93 -3.36
C ASN A 83 12.51 24.77 -4.31
N LEU A 84 11.51 24.22 -5.03
CA LEU A 84 11.75 23.21 -6.05
C LEU A 84 12.54 23.82 -7.22
N ASP A 85 13.70 23.28 -7.48
CA ASP A 85 14.51 23.63 -8.67
C ASP A 85 14.21 22.62 -9.79
N ILE A 86 13.41 23.05 -10.76
CA ILE A 86 12.99 22.20 -11.87
C ILE A 86 14.17 21.72 -12.75
N ALA A 87 15.24 22.52 -12.84
CA ALA A 87 16.42 22.16 -13.63
C ALA A 87 17.27 21.07 -12.92
N ALA A 88 17.18 21.00 -11.59
CA ALA A 88 17.86 19.99 -10.78
C ALA A 88 17.07 18.69 -10.64
N MET A 89 15.80 18.64 -11.08
CA MET A 89 14.99 17.42 -11.07
C MET A 89 15.56 16.43 -12.11
N GLY A 90 16.26 15.39 -11.63
CA GLY A 90 16.81 14.36 -12.48
C GLY A 90 15.73 13.51 -13.13
N HIS A 91 15.59 13.62 -14.45
CA HIS A 91 14.78 12.70 -15.24
C HIS A 91 15.39 12.54 -16.64
N GLU A 92 15.06 11.46 -17.33
CA GLU A 92 15.45 11.28 -18.74
C GLU A 92 14.49 12.08 -19.62
N ARG A 93 15.02 12.97 -20.45
CA ARG A 93 14.22 13.78 -21.37
C ARG A 93 13.56 12.90 -22.41
N LEU A 94 12.27 13.11 -22.61
CA LEU A 94 11.47 12.34 -23.54
C LEU A 94 11.52 12.92 -24.95
N THR A 95 11.53 12.06 -25.95
CA THR A 95 11.44 12.51 -27.34
C THR A 95 10.03 13.00 -27.66
N CYS A 96 9.92 14.25 -28.09
CA CYS A 96 8.66 14.83 -28.55
C CYS A 96 8.34 14.31 -29.96
N ARG A 97 7.38 13.38 -30.07
CA ARG A 97 6.92 12.77 -31.32
C ARG A 97 6.02 13.72 -32.09
N LYS A 98 5.98 13.56 -33.42
CA LYS A 98 4.96 14.20 -34.27
C LYS A 98 3.78 13.26 -34.41
N PHE A 99 2.59 13.75 -34.07
CA PHE A 99 1.31 13.10 -34.27
C PHE A 99 0.59 13.73 -35.46
N SER A 100 -0.27 12.97 -36.13
CA SER A 100 -1.14 13.49 -37.17
C SER A 100 -2.19 14.43 -36.56
N GLU A 101 -2.80 15.30 -37.40
CA GLU A 101 -3.88 16.19 -36.94
C GLU A 101 -5.08 15.42 -36.37
N GLU A 102 -5.33 14.22 -36.87
CA GLU A 102 -6.41 13.35 -36.39
C GLU A 102 -6.12 12.82 -34.99
N GLU A 103 -4.89 12.38 -34.70
CA GLU A 103 -4.46 11.92 -33.39
C GLU A 103 -4.40 13.03 -32.34
N GLN A 104 -4.31 14.29 -32.76
CA GLN A 104 -4.26 15.45 -31.88
C GLN A 104 -5.64 15.94 -31.44
N ARG A 105 -6.75 15.47 -32.09
CA ARG A 105 -8.10 15.97 -31.83
C ARG A 105 -8.66 15.59 -30.48
N GLU A 106 -8.30 14.41 -29.99
CA GLU A 106 -8.74 13.90 -28.69
C GLU A 106 -7.52 13.56 -27.84
N ILE A 107 -7.42 14.21 -26.70
CA ILE A 107 -6.32 14.03 -25.75
C ILE A 107 -6.89 13.40 -24.48
N VAL A 108 -6.50 12.14 -24.22
CA VAL A 108 -7.01 11.34 -23.12
C VAL A 108 -5.88 11.02 -22.17
N PHE A 109 -6.02 11.39 -20.91
CA PHE A 109 -5.09 11.03 -19.84
C PHE A 109 -5.63 9.82 -19.08
N LYS A 110 -4.75 8.86 -18.83
CA LYS A 110 -5.07 7.63 -18.08
C LYS A 110 -4.34 7.59 -16.77
N ASP A 111 -4.97 7.01 -15.76
CA ASP A 111 -4.32 6.69 -14.50
C ASP A 111 -3.14 5.77 -14.74
N ILE A 112 -2.00 6.07 -14.12
CA ILE A 112 -0.75 5.32 -14.31
C ILE A 112 -0.77 3.95 -13.66
N THR A 113 -1.72 3.68 -12.76
CA THR A 113 -1.82 2.45 -11.98
C THR A 113 -2.81 1.46 -12.58
N ASN A 114 -4.03 1.93 -12.93
CA ASN A 114 -5.12 1.06 -13.38
C ASN A 114 -5.52 1.26 -14.85
N GLY A 115 -4.95 2.28 -15.53
CA GLY A 115 -5.22 2.59 -16.93
C GLY A 115 -6.59 3.23 -17.19
N GLU A 116 -7.35 3.58 -16.15
CA GLU A 116 -8.64 4.27 -16.29
C GLU A 116 -8.47 5.69 -16.80
N ILE A 117 -9.45 6.18 -17.55
CA ILE A 117 -9.46 7.56 -18.06
C ILE A 117 -9.72 8.50 -16.89
N THR A 118 -8.74 9.36 -16.59
CA THR A 118 -8.81 10.32 -15.47
C THR A 118 -9.08 11.74 -15.92
N HIS A 119 -8.74 12.08 -17.16
CA HIS A 119 -8.96 13.40 -17.73
C HIS A 119 -9.03 13.32 -19.25
N THR A 120 -9.93 14.08 -19.85
CA THR A 120 -10.05 14.21 -21.30
C THR A 120 -10.09 15.67 -21.67
N THR A 121 -9.29 16.06 -22.66
CA THR A 121 -9.30 17.39 -23.27
C THR A 121 -9.58 17.23 -24.75
N ILE A 122 -10.63 17.89 -25.23
CA ILE A 122 -11.00 17.91 -26.64
C ILE A 122 -10.58 19.27 -27.23
N LEU A 123 -9.95 19.26 -28.39
CA LEU A 123 -9.67 20.49 -29.10
C LEU A 123 -11.01 21.16 -29.47
N ASP A 124 -11.12 22.45 -29.25
CA ASP A 124 -12.25 23.22 -29.72
C ASP A 124 -12.26 23.27 -31.29
N THR A 125 -13.34 23.81 -31.84
CA THR A 125 -13.49 23.95 -33.28
C THR A 125 -12.44 24.85 -33.93
N ALA A 126 -11.69 25.62 -33.15
CA ALA A 126 -10.59 26.46 -33.58
C ALA A 126 -9.21 25.75 -33.49
N GLY A 127 -9.18 24.49 -33.02
CA GLY A 127 -7.97 23.71 -32.88
C GLY A 127 -7.08 24.12 -31.69
N VAL A 128 -7.64 24.89 -30.76
CA VAL A 128 -6.90 25.34 -29.54
C VAL A 128 -7.22 24.42 -28.40
N ALA A 129 -6.19 23.74 -27.89
CA ALA A 129 -6.29 22.95 -26.68
C ALA A 129 -6.07 23.82 -25.45
N ASP A 130 -6.92 23.65 -24.43
CA ASP A 130 -6.71 24.33 -23.15
C ASP A 130 -5.63 23.65 -22.32
N TYR A 131 -4.37 24.05 -22.56
CA TYR A 131 -3.25 23.55 -21.77
C TYR A 131 -3.40 23.83 -20.26
N ARG A 132 -4.21 24.82 -19.87
CA ARG A 132 -4.38 25.17 -18.46
C ARG A 132 -5.08 24.07 -17.70
N SER A 133 -6.08 23.42 -18.30
CA SER A 133 -6.76 22.27 -17.72
C SER A 133 -5.80 21.07 -17.57
N VAL A 134 -4.94 20.86 -18.57
CA VAL A 134 -3.94 19.77 -18.56
C VAL A 134 -2.89 20.00 -17.48
N ILE A 135 -2.31 21.19 -17.38
CA ILE A 135 -1.33 21.51 -16.31
C ILE A 135 -2.01 21.45 -14.93
N GLY A 136 -3.25 21.91 -14.82
CA GLY A 136 -4.07 21.82 -13.62
C GLY A 136 -4.30 20.37 -13.17
N TYR A 137 -4.61 19.49 -14.12
CA TYR A 137 -4.75 18.07 -13.87
C TYR A 137 -3.46 17.46 -13.23
N PHE A 138 -2.30 17.73 -13.81
CA PHE A 138 -1.04 17.25 -13.24
C PHE A 138 -0.77 17.80 -11.85
N ALA A 139 -0.96 19.10 -11.65
CA ALA A 139 -0.76 19.72 -10.34
C ALA A 139 -1.71 19.11 -9.28
N GLN A 140 -2.98 18.90 -9.61
CA GLN A 140 -3.95 18.28 -8.71
C GLN A 140 -3.62 16.82 -8.42
N THR A 141 -3.22 16.04 -9.44
CA THR A 141 -2.82 14.64 -9.27
C THR A 141 -1.63 14.51 -8.33
N ILE A 142 -0.58 15.31 -8.53
CA ILE A 142 0.59 15.32 -7.65
C ILE A 142 0.19 15.70 -6.22
N MET A 143 -0.65 16.74 -6.05
CA MET A 143 -1.12 17.15 -4.72
C MET A 143 -1.92 16.06 -4.02
N LYS A 144 -2.81 15.39 -4.74
CA LYS A 144 -3.64 14.29 -4.24
C LYS A 144 -2.77 13.12 -3.79
N ASP A 145 -1.85 12.67 -4.64
CA ASP A 145 -0.95 11.54 -4.37
C ASP A 145 -0.07 11.79 -3.14
N LEU A 146 0.48 12.99 -3.02
CA LEU A 146 1.32 13.39 -1.90
C LEU A 146 0.53 13.94 -0.70
N ARG A 147 -0.80 14.00 -0.79
CA ARG A 147 -1.70 14.55 0.25
C ARG A 147 -1.31 15.97 0.68
N LEU A 148 -0.91 16.81 -0.27
CA LEU A 148 -0.57 18.19 -0.02
C LEU A 148 -1.85 19.03 0.13
N VAL A 149 -1.93 19.81 1.20
CA VAL A 149 -3.12 20.63 1.51
C VAL A 149 -3.02 22.06 0.99
N SER A 150 -1.84 22.46 0.47
CA SER A 150 -1.60 23.84 -0.01
C SER A 150 -0.48 23.86 -1.04
N GLY A 151 -0.33 25.01 -1.72
CA GLY A 151 0.76 25.23 -2.68
C GLY A 151 0.40 24.96 -4.14
N TYR A 152 -0.90 24.85 -4.49
CA TYR A 152 -1.37 24.60 -5.84
C TYR A 152 -0.80 25.58 -6.86
N ASP A 153 -0.90 26.89 -6.60
CA ASP A 153 -0.47 27.93 -7.56
C ASP A 153 1.03 27.81 -7.88
N VAL A 154 1.83 27.57 -6.84
CA VAL A 154 3.28 27.37 -6.97
C VAL A 154 3.56 26.11 -7.77
N LEU A 155 2.91 25.00 -7.44
CA LEU A 155 3.08 23.72 -8.13
C LEU A 155 2.65 23.82 -9.58
N TYR A 156 1.49 24.43 -9.86
CA TYR A 156 1.03 24.70 -11.22
C TYR A 156 2.09 25.45 -12.04
N GLY A 157 2.68 26.51 -11.49
CA GLY A 157 3.75 27.25 -12.15
C GLY A 157 5.00 26.42 -12.40
N LYS A 158 5.39 25.57 -11.44
CA LYS A 158 6.55 24.66 -11.57
C LYS A 158 6.30 23.56 -12.61
N VAL A 159 5.11 22.95 -12.60
CA VAL A 159 4.72 21.94 -13.61
C VAL A 159 4.71 22.55 -15.01
N LYS A 160 4.10 23.73 -15.16
CA LYS A 160 4.12 24.48 -16.44
C LYS A 160 5.54 24.68 -16.96
N ALA A 161 6.42 25.23 -16.11
CA ALA A 161 7.79 25.53 -16.49
C ALA A 161 8.61 24.26 -16.80
N PHE A 162 8.37 23.16 -16.06
CA PHE A 162 9.02 21.87 -16.28
C PHE A 162 8.64 21.27 -17.64
N VAL A 163 7.36 21.29 -17.99
CA VAL A 163 6.89 20.80 -19.31
C VAL A 163 7.53 21.61 -20.43
N GLN A 164 7.60 22.93 -20.28
CA GLN A 164 8.13 23.81 -21.32
C GLN A 164 9.63 23.67 -21.53
N LYS A 165 10.40 23.33 -20.49
CA LYS A 165 11.87 23.45 -20.53
C LYS A 165 12.61 22.14 -20.35
N GLU A 166 12.06 21.21 -19.56
CA GLU A 166 12.83 20.06 -19.05
C GLU A 166 12.28 18.72 -19.50
N LEU A 167 10.97 18.53 -19.61
CA LEU A 167 10.35 17.23 -19.83
C LEU A 167 10.76 16.58 -21.16
N PHE A 168 10.85 17.39 -22.21
CA PHE A 168 11.17 16.90 -23.56
C PHE A 168 12.61 17.22 -23.99
N ASP A 169 13.06 16.54 -25.03
CA ASP A 169 14.39 16.74 -25.66
C ASP A 169 14.56 18.12 -26.29
N ARG A 170 13.48 18.90 -26.38
CA ARG A 170 13.41 20.26 -26.89
C ARG A 170 12.42 21.10 -26.08
N PRO A 171 12.55 22.45 -26.11
CA PRO A 171 11.52 23.32 -25.53
C PRO A 171 10.16 23.04 -26.15
N ALA A 172 9.10 23.00 -25.32
CA ALA A 172 7.75 22.69 -25.73
C ALA A 172 6.83 23.90 -25.62
N GLU A 173 6.09 24.17 -26.69
CA GLU A 173 5.05 25.18 -26.72
C GLU A 173 3.74 24.56 -26.23
N LEU A 174 3.14 25.12 -25.17
CA LEU A 174 1.95 24.53 -24.54
C LEU A 174 0.68 24.72 -25.36
N GLU A 175 0.64 25.73 -26.19
CA GLU A 175 -0.45 26.00 -27.13
C GLU A 175 -0.44 25.06 -28.35
N ASP A 176 0.68 24.32 -28.57
CA ASP A 176 0.78 23.33 -29.64
C ASP A 176 0.02 22.06 -29.25
N PRO A 177 -1.04 21.66 -29.99
CA PRO A 177 -1.78 20.43 -29.74
C PRO A 177 -0.89 19.19 -29.75
N ASN A 178 0.18 19.18 -30.54
CA ASN A 178 1.14 18.09 -30.58
C ASN A 178 1.88 17.93 -29.24
N THR A 179 2.18 19.05 -28.57
CA THR A 179 2.77 19.00 -27.21
C THR A 179 1.81 18.37 -26.22
N LEU A 180 0.54 18.76 -26.23
CA LEU A 180 -0.46 18.20 -25.32
C LEU A 180 -0.74 16.73 -25.61
N ARG A 181 -0.71 16.32 -26.89
CA ARG A 181 -0.81 14.91 -27.26
C ARG A 181 0.37 14.09 -26.74
N ASN A 182 1.59 14.62 -26.81
CA ASN A 182 2.76 13.98 -26.21
C ASN A 182 2.64 13.86 -24.67
N LEU A 183 2.09 14.87 -24.00
CA LEU A 183 1.85 14.83 -22.54
C LEU A 183 0.86 13.75 -22.13
N SER A 184 -0.11 13.41 -22.99
CA SER A 184 -1.09 12.35 -22.72
C SER A 184 -0.54 10.93 -22.89
N GLU A 185 0.62 10.77 -23.50
CA GLU A 185 1.30 9.47 -23.54
C GLU A 185 1.63 9.01 -22.12
N LEU A 186 1.37 7.73 -21.82
CA LEU A 186 1.57 7.16 -20.49
C LEU A 186 2.99 7.39 -19.94
N ALA A 187 3.99 7.30 -20.82
CA ALA A 187 5.38 7.54 -20.45
C ALA A 187 5.63 8.99 -19.99
N ALA A 188 5.02 9.97 -20.66
CA ALA A 188 5.17 11.38 -20.31
C ALA A 188 4.41 11.73 -19.02
N THR A 189 3.17 11.23 -18.90
CA THR A 189 2.35 11.36 -17.69
C THR A 189 3.09 10.78 -16.48
N LYS A 190 3.59 9.56 -16.60
CA LYS A 190 4.34 8.87 -15.55
C LYS A 190 5.62 9.62 -15.19
N ALA A 191 6.45 9.96 -16.17
CA ALA A 191 7.72 10.67 -15.95
C ALA A 191 7.51 12.00 -15.22
N LEU A 192 6.50 12.77 -15.62
CA LEU A 192 6.18 14.05 -14.98
C LEU A 192 5.76 13.85 -13.51
N ILE A 193 4.76 12.99 -13.26
CA ILE A 193 4.21 12.79 -11.92
C ILE A 193 5.30 12.24 -10.99
N GLU A 194 6.03 11.21 -11.39
CA GLU A 194 7.07 10.57 -10.56
C GLU A 194 8.24 11.52 -10.29
N THR A 195 8.67 12.31 -11.27
CA THR A 195 9.73 13.29 -11.08
C THR A 195 9.36 14.33 -10.02
N PHE A 196 8.15 14.88 -10.10
CA PHE A 196 7.68 15.82 -9.09
C PHE A 196 7.48 15.18 -7.72
N LYS A 197 6.91 13.98 -7.65
CA LYS A 197 6.76 13.24 -6.40
C LYS A 197 8.11 13.03 -5.73
N LYS A 198 9.10 12.54 -6.46
CA LYS A 198 10.46 12.33 -5.95
C LYS A 198 11.09 13.63 -5.44
N ALA A 199 11.01 14.72 -6.21
CA ALA A 199 11.59 16.00 -5.82
C ALA A 199 10.90 16.62 -4.59
N ILE A 200 9.56 16.55 -4.51
CA ILE A 200 8.80 17.06 -3.36
C ILE A 200 9.08 16.21 -2.12
N ASN A 201 9.20 14.89 -2.26
CA ASN A 201 9.54 14.01 -1.15
C ASN A 201 10.95 14.31 -0.63
N ALA A 202 11.93 14.45 -1.48
CA ALA A 202 13.29 14.85 -1.10
C ALA A 202 13.32 16.21 -0.37
N LEU A 203 12.46 17.13 -0.78
CA LEU A 203 12.33 18.45 -0.15
C LEU A 203 11.64 18.38 1.21
N THR A 204 10.64 17.50 1.41
CA THR A 204 9.68 17.57 2.54
C THR A 204 9.75 16.42 3.52
N VAL A 205 10.19 15.23 3.10
CA VAL A 205 10.25 14.05 3.99
C VAL A 205 11.47 14.15 4.91
N ARG A 206 11.26 13.91 6.20
CA ARG A 206 12.30 13.96 7.24
C ARG A 206 12.22 12.73 8.12
N ASP A 207 13.38 12.31 8.63
CA ASP A 207 13.52 11.36 9.72
C ASP A 207 13.78 12.16 11.02
N LYS A 208 12.98 11.90 12.04
CA LYS A 208 13.06 12.60 13.33
C LYS A 208 14.32 12.23 14.12
N GLY A 209 14.88 11.04 13.88
CA GLY A 209 16.06 10.55 14.56
C GLY A 209 15.82 10.01 15.98
N ASP A 210 14.78 10.47 16.66
CA ASP A 210 14.44 10.10 18.03
C ASP A 210 13.24 9.16 18.07
N ALA A 211 13.26 8.26 19.05
CA ALA A 211 12.19 7.32 19.34
C ALA A 211 11.64 7.56 20.74
N GLU A 212 10.31 7.57 20.84
CA GLU A 212 9.56 7.68 22.08
C GLU A 212 8.43 6.66 22.07
N ILE A 213 8.29 5.88 23.14
CA ILE A 213 7.17 4.96 23.31
C ILE A 213 5.94 5.79 23.66
N ARG A 214 4.89 5.68 22.81
CA ARG A 214 3.62 6.37 23.01
C ARG A 214 2.54 5.49 23.58
N ASP A 215 2.59 4.20 23.25
CA ASP A 215 1.57 3.23 23.61
C ASP A 215 2.15 1.82 23.58
N THR A 216 1.37 0.84 24.01
CA THR A 216 1.69 -0.58 23.92
C THR A 216 0.49 -1.36 23.41
N ILE A 217 0.66 -2.04 22.28
CA ILE A 217 -0.31 -2.98 21.75
C ILE A 217 -0.24 -4.25 22.60
N LYS A 218 -1.39 -4.70 23.11
CA LYS A 218 -1.56 -5.99 23.81
C LYS A 218 -2.42 -6.88 22.93
N LEU A 219 -1.87 -7.98 22.43
CA LEU A 219 -2.59 -8.84 21.49
C LEU A 219 -3.90 -9.36 22.05
N ARG A 220 -3.95 -9.64 23.39
CA ARG A 220 -5.19 -10.06 24.09
C ARG A 220 -6.33 -9.03 24.06
N GLN A 221 -6.07 -7.80 23.60
CA GLN A 221 -7.06 -6.73 23.48
C GLN A 221 -7.55 -6.53 22.04
N THR A 222 -7.03 -7.32 21.10
CA THR A 222 -7.46 -7.26 19.70
C THR A 222 -8.94 -7.58 19.60
N ARG A 223 -9.68 -6.74 18.85
CA ARG A 223 -11.11 -6.94 18.61
C ARG A 223 -11.33 -8.06 17.60
N PRO A 224 -12.42 -8.84 17.73
CA PRO A 224 -12.79 -9.81 16.71
C PRO A 224 -12.93 -9.18 15.33
N PHE A 225 -12.52 -9.90 14.30
CA PHE A 225 -12.67 -9.47 12.90
C PHE A 225 -12.98 -10.65 11.99
N VAL A 226 -13.62 -10.34 10.87
CA VAL A 226 -13.95 -11.32 9.84
C VAL A 226 -12.77 -11.40 8.87
N ALA A 227 -12.33 -12.62 8.59
CA ALA A 227 -11.31 -12.89 7.61
C ALA A 227 -11.90 -13.56 6.35
N LYS A 228 -11.17 -13.49 5.25
CA LYS A 228 -11.52 -14.22 4.03
C LYS A 228 -11.47 -15.72 4.28
N ASP A 229 -12.32 -16.48 3.57
CA ASP A 229 -12.32 -17.94 3.60
C ASP A 229 -11.05 -18.49 2.89
N GLN A 230 -10.00 -18.67 3.69
CA GLN A 230 -8.69 -19.16 3.24
C GLN A 230 -8.07 -20.12 4.26
N GLY A 231 -6.95 -20.73 3.92
CA GLY A 231 -6.28 -21.69 4.79
C GLY A 231 -5.92 -21.10 6.15
N TYR A 232 -6.09 -21.87 7.22
CA TYR A 232 -5.75 -21.46 8.58
C TYR A 232 -5.19 -22.61 9.43
N LEU A 233 -4.45 -22.24 10.47
CA LEU A 233 -4.01 -23.12 11.55
C LEU A 233 -4.84 -22.80 12.81
N VAL A 234 -5.17 -23.84 13.60
CA VAL A 234 -5.71 -23.67 14.97
C VAL A 234 -4.56 -23.78 15.96
N PRO A 235 -4.03 -22.68 16.47
CA PRO A 235 -2.82 -22.70 17.28
C PRO A 235 -3.13 -22.99 18.76
N LYS A 236 -2.18 -23.62 19.45
CA LYS A 236 -2.15 -23.72 20.91
C LYS A 236 -1.31 -22.59 21.53
N LYS A 237 -0.27 -22.15 20.81
CA LYS A 237 0.71 -21.15 21.25
C LYS A 237 0.37 -19.74 20.76
N SER A 238 -0.91 -19.39 20.60
CA SER A 238 -1.35 -18.05 20.24
C SER A 238 -2.55 -17.61 21.07
N VAL A 239 -2.64 -16.32 21.32
CA VAL A 239 -3.86 -15.74 21.92
C VAL A 239 -5.08 -15.85 20.99
N PHE A 240 -4.85 -15.97 19.68
CA PHE A 240 -5.93 -16.07 18.69
C PHE A 240 -6.45 -17.49 18.55
N ASN A 241 -7.73 -17.62 18.20
CA ASN A 241 -8.38 -18.89 17.91
C ASN A 241 -7.90 -19.51 16.58
N ARG A 242 -7.41 -18.67 15.65
CA ARG A 242 -6.91 -19.11 14.33
C ARG A 242 -5.76 -18.22 13.86
N ILE A 243 -4.81 -18.84 13.15
CA ILE A 243 -3.79 -18.15 12.36
C ILE A 243 -4.11 -18.37 10.88
N ILE A 244 -4.42 -17.29 10.18
CA ILE A 244 -4.75 -17.28 8.76
C ILE A 244 -3.52 -16.82 7.99
N GLY A 245 -3.09 -17.60 6.99
CA GLY A 245 -1.98 -17.24 6.13
C GLY A 245 -2.46 -16.56 4.86
N ASP A 246 -1.82 -15.47 4.46
CA ASP A 246 -2.01 -14.86 3.15
C ASP A 246 -1.22 -15.62 2.07
N SER A 247 -0.30 -16.50 2.48
CA SER A 247 0.49 -17.38 1.63
C SER A 247 0.65 -18.77 2.25
N GLN A 248 1.04 -19.74 1.43
CA GLN A 248 1.39 -21.09 1.93
C GLN A 248 2.66 -21.08 2.78
N LEU A 249 3.61 -20.19 2.49
CA LEU A 249 4.80 -20.01 3.32
C LEU A 249 4.42 -19.61 4.75
N GLU A 250 3.53 -18.63 4.90
CA GLU A 250 3.08 -18.19 6.21
C GLU A 250 2.39 -19.30 7.02
N LEU A 251 1.57 -20.14 6.38
CA LEU A 251 0.94 -21.27 7.06
C LEU A 251 1.96 -22.33 7.50
N ARG A 252 2.94 -22.64 6.65
CA ARG A 252 4.03 -23.58 6.97
C ARG A 252 4.91 -23.00 8.10
N PHE A 253 5.19 -21.71 8.04
CA PHE A 253 5.96 -21.04 9.09
C PHE A 253 5.18 -21.01 10.42
N ALA A 254 3.88 -20.73 10.40
CA ALA A 254 3.03 -20.80 11.60
C ALA A 254 3.01 -22.23 12.21
N ALA A 255 2.94 -23.26 11.37
CA ALA A 255 3.02 -24.66 11.83
C ALA A 255 4.40 -24.98 12.45
N PHE A 256 5.47 -24.49 11.83
CA PHE A 256 6.82 -24.60 12.40
C PHE A 256 6.92 -23.94 13.77
N LEU A 257 6.39 -22.72 13.95
CA LEU A 257 6.39 -22.04 15.26
C LEU A 257 5.59 -22.79 16.32
N GLU A 258 4.45 -23.38 15.92
CA GLU A 258 3.63 -24.21 16.81
C GLU A 258 4.41 -25.42 17.35
N ASP A 259 5.25 -26.05 16.51
CA ASP A 259 6.03 -27.24 16.86
C ASP A 259 7.34 -26.91 17.60
N CYS A 260 7.89 -25.71 17.45
CA CYS A 260 9.15 -25.30 18.08
C CYS A 260 9.07 -25.25 19.61
N SER A 261 9.89 -26.04 20.31
CA SER A 261 9.92 -26.05 21.78
C SER A 261 10.39 -24.71 22.40
N GLY A 262 11.23 -23.96 21.70
CA GLY A 262 11.74 -22.65 22.14
C GLY A 262 10.75 -21.50 21.99
N VAL A 263 9.60 -21.72 21.31
CA VAL A 263 8.56 -20.71 21.11
C VAL A 263 7.51 -20.82 22.21
N VAL A 264 7.35 -19.76 23.00
CA VAL A 264 6.34 -19.65 24.06
C VAL A 264 4.98 -19.28 23.44
N SER A 265 4.98 -18.25 22.58
CA SER A 265 3.78 -17.76 21.92
C SER A 265 4.14 -17.12 20.58
N PHE A 266 3.20 -17.12 19.66
CA PHE A 266 3.32 -16.38 18.41
C PHE A 266 1.96 -15.87 17.90
N ALA A 267 1.99 -14.89 17.05
CA ALA A 267 0.80 -14.36 16.41
C ALA A 267 1.12 -13.80 15.03
N LYS A 268 0.19 -13.96 14.09
CA LYS A 268 0.23 -13.20 12.84
C LYS A 268 -0.17 -11.75 13.12
N ASN A 269 0.50 -10.81 12.46
CA ASN A 269 0.19 -9.40 12.55
C ASN A 269 -0.97 -9.04 11.60
N TYR A 270 -2.18 -9.19 12.07
CA TYR A 270 -3.36 -8.77 11.33
C TYR A 270 -3.51 -7.25 11.34
N LEU A 271 -4.17 -6.68 10.32
CA LEU A 271 -4.52 -5.25 10.32
C LEU A 271 -5.25 -4.81 11.58
N ALA A 272 -6.08 -5.70 12.17
CA ALA A 272 -6.80 -5.47 13.44
C ALA A 272 -5.87 -5.35 14.66
N VAL A 273 -4.62 -5.81 14.59
CA VAL A 273 -3.60 -5.63 15.64
C VAL A 273 -3.05 -4.21 15.63
N HIS A 274 -3.07 -3.54 14.48
CA HIS A 274 -2.56 -2.17 14.29
C HIS A 274 -1.03 -2.00 14.46
N PHE A 275 -0.25 -3.08 14.51
CA PHE A 275 1.20 -2.97 14.52
C PHE A 275 1.72 -2.69 13.12
N LYS A 276 2.27 -1.52 12.92
CA LYS A 276 2.83 -1.06 11.65
C LYS A 276 4.02 -0.13 11.88
N LEU A 277 4.90 -0.09 10.90
CA LEU A 277 6.06 0.79 10.88
C LEU A 277 5.95 1.73 9.67
N ASP A 278 6.22 3.00 9.88
CA ASP A 278 6.39 3.97 8.81
C ASP A 278 7.79 3.83 8.19
N TYR A 279 7.89 3.84 6.87
CA TYR A 279 9.15 3.84 6.15
C TYR A 279 9.07 4.69 4.88
N VAL A 280 10.23 5.01 4.31
CA VAL A 280 10.31 5.66 3.00
C VAL A 280 10.55 4.57 1.97
N ASP A 281 9.61 4.40 1.05
CA ASP A 281 9.70 3.41 -0.03
C ASP A 281 10.68 3.82 -1.14
N ALA A 282 10.88 2.96 -2.14
CA ALA A 282 11.79 3.23 -3.25
C ALA A 282 11.39 4.46 -4.07
N GLY A 283 10.12 4.86 -4.06
CA GLY A 283 9.60 6.09 -4.68
C GLY A 283 9.85 7.35 -3.86
N GLY A 284 10.32 7.21 -2.60
CA GLY A 284 10.48 8.30 -1.64
C GLY A 284 9.20 8.68 -0.90
N ASP A 285 8.10 7.93 -1.07
CA ASP A 285 6.84 8.15 -0.38
C ASP A 285 6.88 7.56 1.04
N ILE A 286 6.12 8.19 1.96
CA ILE A 286 5.93 7.63 3.29
C ILE A 286 4.88 6.53 3.20
N SER A 287 5.32 5.30 3.41
CA SER A 287 4.50 4.10 3.34
C SER A 287 4.43 3.39 4.68
N ASN A 288 3.42 2.53 4.88
CA ASN A 288 3.31 1.69 6.06
C ASN A 288 3.77 0.27 5.74
N TYR A 289 4.57 -0.29 6.63
CA TYR A 289 5.03 -1.66 6.61
C TYR A 289 4.40 -2.44 7.77
N TYR A 290 3.87 -3.61 7.48
CA TYR A 290 3.26 -4.52 8.44
C TYR A 290 4.07 -5.80 8.45
N PRO A 291 4.96 -6.02 9.45
CA PRO A 291 5.65 -7.31 9.60
C PRO A 291 4.66 -8.47 9.75
N ASP A 292 5.01 -9.68 9.33
CA ASP A 292 4.06 -10.78 9.26
C ASP A 292 3.76 -11.42 10.61
N PHE A 293 4.79 -11.68 11.44
CA PHE A 293 4.61 -12.37 12.71
C PHE A 293 5.31 -11.68 13.86
N MET A 294 4.80 -11.94 15.06
CA MET A 294 5.42 -11.66 16.35
C MET A 294 5.61 -12.96 17.09
N VAL A 295 6.82 -13.24 17.59
CA VAL A 295 7.21 -14.48 18.25
C VAL A 295 7.80 -14.18 19.60
N LYS A 296 7.21 -14.73 20.66
CA LYS A 296 7.68 -14.64 22.05
C LYS A 296 8.50 -15.88 22.38
N LEU A 297 9.78 -15.71 22.64
CA LEU A 297 10.70 -16.79 23.06
C LEU A 297 10.81 -16.89 24.59
N SER A 298 10.60 -15.78 25.27
CA SER A 298 10.51 -15.67 26.72
C SER A 298 9.80 -14.36 27.09
N ASP A 299 9.54 -14.14 28.36
CA ASP A 299 8.99 -12.87 28.84
C ASP A 299 9.91 -11.66 28.58
N LYS A 300 11.18 -11.94 28.26
CA LYS A 300 12.19 -10.90 28.00
C LYS A 300 12.71 -10.87 26.59
N ARG A 301 12.17 -11.70 25.67
CA ARG A 301 12.62 -11.72 24.27
C ARG A 301 11.50 -11.96 23.30
N ILE A 302 11.31 -10.99 22.41
CA ILE A 302 10.32 -11.01 21.33
C ILE A 302 11.04 -10.81 20.00
N VAL A 303 10.67 -11.61 18.99
CA VAL A 303 11.22 -11.53 17.65
C VAL A 303 10.11 -11.16 16.68
N ILE A 304 10.35 -10.13 15.89
CA ILE A 304 9.45 -9.73 14.79
C ILE A 304 9.91 -10.43 13.52
N VAL A 305 9.00 -11.04 12.80
CA VAL A 305 9.33 -11.84 11.62
C VAL A 305 8.65 -11.30 10.39
N GLU A 306 9.43 -11.20 9.33
CA GLU A 306 8.95 -11.01 7.96
C GLU A 306 9.18 -12.28 7.16
N THR A 307 8.14 -12.77 6.50
CA THR A 307 8.22 -13.93 5.61
C THR A 307 8.03 -13.48 4.18
N LYS A 308 8.87 -13.91 3.24
CA LYS A 308 8.73 -13.46 1.87
C LYS A 308 9.04 -14.55 0.84
N GLY A 309 8.15 -14.64 -0.16
CA GLY A 309 8.47 -15.21 -1.45
C GLY A 309 9.29 -14.21 -2.30
N GLN A 310 9.74 -14.63 -3.47
CA GLN A 310 10.55 -13.80 -4.36
C GLN A 310 9.78 -12.59 -4.91
N GLY A 311 10.43 -11.41 -5.05
CA GLY A 311 10.02 -10.35 -5.98
C GLY A 311 9.57 -9.00 -5.41
N ASP A 312 9.75 -8.69 -4.13
CA ASP A 312 9.42 -7.35 -3.58
C ASP A 312 10.68 -6.46 -3.52
N LEU A 313 10.69 -5.37 -4.30
CA LEU A 313 11.81 -4.43 -4.39
C LEU A 313 12.02 -3.61 -3.10
N ASP A 314 11.00 -3.50 -2.26
CA ASP A 314 11.05 -2.73 -1.01
C ASP A 314 11.55 -3.53 0.19
N VAL A 315 11.80 -4.84 0.05
CA VAL A 315 12.28 -5.69 1.17
C VAL A 315 13.51 -5.09 1.88
N PRO A 316 14.55 -4.62 1.19
CA PRO A 316 15.70 -4.04 1.89
C PRO A 316 15.34 -2.82 2.75
N LEU A 317 14.42 -1.96 2.26
CA LEU A 317 13.97 -0.76 2.98
C LEU A 317 13.10 -1.13 4.19
N LYS A 318 12.21 -2.10 4.05
CA LYS A 318 11.38 -2.65 5.14
C LYS A 318 12.26 -3.28 6.21
N MET A 319 13.28 -4.08 5.82
CA MET A 319 14.21 -4.72 6.76
C MET A 319 15.10 -3.70 7.47
N ALA A 320 15.58 -2.68 6.77
CA ALA A 320 16.32 -1.59 7.39
C ALA A 320 15.45 -0.85 8.43
N ARG A 321 14.17 -0.61 8.10
CA ARG A 321 13.23 0.02 9.02
C ARG A 321 12.90 -0.84 10.24
N LEU A 322 12.72 -2.14 10.05
CA LEU A 322 12.46 -3.08 11.14
C LEU A 322 13.68 -3.19 12.09
N ARG A 323 14.88 -3.27 11.52
CA ARG A 323 16.13 -3.20 12.31
C ARG A 323 16.18 -1.94 13.15
N GLN A 324 15.94 -0.79 12.53
CA GLN A 324 15.95 0.50 13.21
C GLN A 324 14.90 0.56 14.33
N TRP A 325 13.72 -0.04 14.13
CA TRP A 325 12.70 -0.10 15.16
C TRP A 325 13.16 -0.94 16.36
N CYS A 326 13.77 -2.11 16.14
CA CYS A 326 14.33 -2.94 17.20
C CYS A 326 15.42 -2.18 17.99
N GLU A 327 16.33 -1.50 17.28
CA GLU A 327 17.38 -0.68 17.91
C GLU A 327 16.78 0.47 18.74
N ASP A 328 15.77 1.16 18.21
CA ASP A 328 15.11 2.26 18.89
C ASP A 328 14.40 1.77 20.17
N ILE A 329 13.63 0.68 20.11
CA ILE A 329 12.96 0.09 21.28
C ILE A 329 13.97 -0.35 22.33
N ASN A 330 14.99 -1.10 21.92
CA ASN A 330 16.02 -1.61 22.85
C ASN A 330 16.86 -0.49 23.47
N ARG A 331 16.87 0.70 22.87
CA ARG A 331 17.52 1.88 23.45
C ARG A 331 16.66 2.56 24.50
N VAL A 332 15.34 2.71 24.27
CA VAL A 332 14.43 3.47 25.15
C VAL A 332 13.88 2.65 26.31
N GLN A 333 13.89 1.31 26.23
CA GLN A 333 13.53 0.41 27.31
C GLN A 333 14.52 -0.78 27.36
N LYS A 334 14.62 -1.46 28.52
CA LYS A 334 15.57 -2.56 28.74
C LYS A 334 14.91 -3.82 29.30
N ASP A 335 13.62 -3.80 29.49
CA ASP A 335 12.88 -4.89 30.14
C ASP A 335 12.70 -6.09 29.22
N VAL A 336 12.50 -5.84 27.93
CA VAL A 336 12.30 -6.83 26.87
C VAL A 336 13.23 -6.54 25.70
N GLU A 337 13.93 -7.55 25.22
CA GLU A 337 14.75 -7.49 24.03
C GLU A 337 13.88 -7.75 22.79
N TYR A 338 13.91 -6.84 21.82
CA TYR A 338 13.26 -6.98 20.53
C TYR A 338 14.31 -7.23 19.46
N ASP A 339 14.09 -8.28 18.68
CA ASP A 339 14.94 -8.67 17.56
C ASP A 339 14.08 -8.91 16.33
N PHE A 340 14.68 -9.16 15.18
CA PHE A 340 13.94 -9.45 13.96
C PHE A 340 14.61 -10.55 13.14
N VAL A 341 13.77 -11.28 12.40
CA VAL A 341 14.20 -12.31 11.45
C VAL A 341 13.49 -12.14 10.13
N TYR A 342 14.24 -12.27 9.05
CA TYR A 342 13.71 -12.38 7.70
C TYR A 342 13.76 -13.85 7.27
N VAL A 343 12.61 -14.37 6.84
CA VAL A 343 12.45 -15.75 6.40
C VAL A 343 12.11 -15.76 4.92
N ASP A 344 13.09 -16.12 4.08
CA ASP A 344 12.83 -16.36 2.67
C ASP A 344 12.39 -17.81 2.42
N GLU A 345 11.49 -18.00 1.46
CA GLU A 345 10.89 -19.29 1.16
C GLU A 345 11.91 -20.34 0.75
N GLU A 346 12.88 -19.97 -0.08
CA GLU A 346 13.89 -20.90 -0.60
C GLU A 346 14.77 -21.43 0.54
N SER A 347 15.27 -20.55 1.41
CA SER A 347 16.08 -20.94 2.58
C SER A 347 15.26 -21.75 3.56
N PHE A 348 14.02 -21.37 3.85
CA PHE A 348 13.15 -22.09 4.77
C PHE A 348 12.89 -23.52 4.32
N GLU A 349 12.56 -23.73 3.03
CA GLU A 349 12.34 -25.05 2.47
C GLU A 349 13.62 -25.89 2.37
N LYS A 350 14.75 -25.25 2.05
CA LYS A 350 16.05 -25.92 1.90
C LYS A 350 16.60 -26.43 3.24
N TYR A 351 16.58 -25.57 4.24
CA TYR A 351 17.22 -25.88 5.53
C TYR A 351 16.29 -26.57 6.52
N LYS A 352 14.97 -26.48 6.35
CA LYS A 352 13.95 -27.11 7.22
C LYS A 352 14.31 -26.99 8.70
N PRO A 353 14.38 -25.77 9.26
CA PRO A 353 14.83 -25.58 10.62
C PRO A 353 13.95 -26.36 11.60
N THR A 354 14.55 -26.86 12.68
CA THR A 354 13.86 -27.60 13.75
C THR A 354 13.75 -26.80 15.04
N SER A 355 14.37 -25.62 15.08
CA SER A 355 14.32 -24.65 16.20
C SER A 355 14.28 -23.24 15.67
N PHE A 356 13.70 -22.35 16.44
CA PHE A 356 13.63 -20.91 16.13
C PHE A 356 14.80 -20.19 16.78
#